data_aa541277048cf3d309c14353f2c67d60
#
_entry.id   aa541277048cf3d309c14353f2c67d60
#
_cell.length_a   1.000
_cell.length_b   1.000
_cell.length_c   1.000
_cell.angle_alpha   90.00
_cell.angle_beta   90.00
_cell.angle_gamma   90.00
#
_symmetry.space_group_name_H-M   'P 1'
#
loop_
_entity.id
_entity.type
_entity.pdbx_description
1 polymer ?
#
loop_
_entity_poly.entity_id
_entity_poly.type
_entity_poly.pdbx_seq_one_letter_code
_entity_poly.pdbx_strand_id
1 'polypeptide(L)'
;MDYLLEVKNLRVELEDRLILEDVSFGLRSSEIHVLFGPNGSGKTSLISAIAGLPGYRIVSGRIIFMGEDITGKSVEERARLGIGVGFQTPPEVTGVKLVDLLKLCLGKGSEDEFSAEEIRLIEHFRLQGFLNREVNVGFSGGERKRAEILQLLFLKPKVMLLDEPDSGVDVESLKIIAGEIQRYIESSGASALVVTHKGDILDYIKAKYGCVLLNGKLYCFTNPKRVYEDIKREGYEGCIKCQMKGEEKW
;
A
#
# COMPACT_ATOMS: atom_id res chain seq x y z
N MET A 1 -9.33 21.96 0.13
CA MET A 1 -8.83 20.88 1.05
C MET A 1 -7.69 20.20 0.33
N ASP A 2 -6.50 20.27 0.91
CA ASP A 2 -5.29 19.83 0.21
C ASP A 2 -5.16 18.30 0.27
N TYR A 3 -4.63 17.72 -0.80
CA TYR A 3 -4.29 16.29 -0.82
C TYR A 3 -3.07 16.01 0.07
N LEU A 4 -3.07 14.87 0.76
CA LEU A 4 -1.88 14.38 1.47
C LEU A 4 -0.85 13.85 0.47
N LEU A 5 -1.33 13.08 -0.53
CA LEU A 5 -0.55 12.63 -1.68
C LEU A 5 -1.30 12.99 -2.96
N GLU A 6 -0.62 13.64 -3.89
CA GLU A 6 -1.18 13.99 -5.20
C GLU A 6 -0.23 13.54 -6.31
N VAL A 7 -0.76 12.83 -7.27
CA VAL A 7 -0.05 12.37 -8.47
C VAL A 7 -0.66 13.08 -9.66
N LYS A 8 0.18 13.77 -10.47
CA LYS A 8 -0.26 14.59 -11.62
C LYS A 8 0.42 14.13 -12.90
N ASN A 9 -0.38 13.69 -13.86
CA ASN A 9 0.03 13.35 -15.24
C ASN A 9 1.28 12.46 -15.28
N LEU A 10 1.36 11.50 -14.35
CA LEU A 10 2.54 10.68 -14.14
C LEU A 10 2.76 9.70 -15.28
N ARG A 11 3.95 9.75 -15.87
CA ARG A 11 4.44 8.79 -16.85
C ARG A 11 5.69 8.11 -16.31
N VAL A 12 5.69 6.79 -16.33
CA VAL A 12 6.79 5.98 -15.76
C VAL A 12 7.23 4.92 -16.76
N GLU A 13 8.54 4.81 -16.89
CA GLU A 13 9.21 3.76 -17.64
C GLU A 13 9.95 2.79 -16.72
N LEU A 14 9.98 1.54 -17.10
CA LEU A 14 10.78 0.47 -16.52
C LEU A 14 11.50 -0.22 -17.68
N GLU A 15 12.85 -0.32 -17.61
CA GLU A 15 13.67 -0.92 -18.68
C GLU A 15 13.32 -0.36 -20.08
N ASP A 16 13.26 0.97 -20.19
CA ASP A 16 12.92 1.73 -21.40
C ASP A 16 11.54 1.44 -22.01
N ARG A 17 10.65 0.77 -21.27
CA ARG A 17 9.26 0.55 -21.66
C ARG A 17 8.34 1.44 -20.85
N LEU A 18 7.44 2.15 -21.54
CA LEU A 18 6.40 2.93 -20.90
C LEU A 18 5.41 1.98 -20.20
N ILE A 19 5.29 2.08 -18.88
CA ILE A 19 4.40 1.26 -18.06
C ILE A 19 3.20 2.05 -17.58
N LEU A 20 3.38 3.34 -17.22
CA LEU A 20 2.30 4.22 -16.80
C LEU A 20 2.21 5.39 -17.74
N GLU A 21 0.98 5.73 -18.15
CA GLU A 21 0.69 6.80 -19.09
C GLU A 21 -0.41 7.72 -18.53
N ASP A 22 -0.01 8.96 -18.17
CA ASP A 22 -0.92 10.02 -17.72
C ASP A 22 -1.78 9.65 -16.49
N VAL A 23 -1.12 9.07 -15.46
CA VAL A 23 -1.81 8.70 -14.23
C VAL A 23 -1.95 9.92 -13.33
N SER A 24 -3.19 10.25 -12.94
CA SER A 24 -3.50 11.36 -12.03
C SER A 24 -4.52 10.91 -10.98
N PHE A 25 -4.22 11.18 -9.70
CA PHE A 25 -5.15 11.00 -8.58
C PHE A 25 -4.69 11.75 -7.35
N GLY A 26 -5.59 11.94 -6.40
CA GLY A 26 -5.30 12.54 -5.10
C GLY A 26 -5.83 11.69 -3.96
N LEU A 27 -5.06 11.60 -2.87
CA LEU A 27 -5.40 10.90 -1.63
C LEU A 27 -5.39 11.94 -0.50
N ARG A 28 -6.53 12.13 0.18
CA ARG A 28 -6.62 13.03 1.33
C ARG A 28 -6.31 12.30 2.63
N SER A 29 -6.06 13.05 3.69
CA SER A 29 -5.89 12.49 5.04
C SER A 29 -7.08 11.64 5.46
N SER A 30 -6.81 10.53 6.16
CA SER A 30 -7.79 9.57 6.65
C SER A 30 -8.59 8.86 5.55
N GLU A 31 -8.09 8.79 4.33
CA GLU A 31 -8.73 8.07 3.23
C GLU A 31 -7.98 6.78 2.91
N ILE A 32 -8.77 5.75 2.58
CA ILE A 32 -8.28 4.52 1.96
C ILE A 32 -8.81 4.47 0.53
N HIS A 33 -7.92 4.39 -0.45
CA HIS A 33 -8.28 4.13 -1.84
C HIS A 33 -7.85 2.72 -2.23
N VAL A 34 -8.66 2.08 -3.08
CA VAL A 34 -8.34 0.74 -3.60
C VAL A 34 -8.12 0.80 -5.09
N LEU A 35 -6.99 0.26 -5.51
CA LEU A 35 -6.59 0.17 -6.91
C LEU A 35 -6.72 -1.27 -7.40
N PHE A 36 -7.65 -1.49 -8.31
CA PHE A 36 -7.83 -2.76 -9.01
C PHE A 36 -7.10 -2.75 -10.37
N GLY A 37 -6.87 -3.91 -10.92
CA GLY A 37 -6.32 -4.06 -12.27
C GLY A 37 -5.78 -5.47 -12.50
N PRO A 38 -5.73 -5.93 -13.76
CA PRO A 38 -5.16 -7.22 -14.10
C PRO A 38 -3.65 -7.27 -13.82
N ASN A 39 -3.08 -8.46 -13.82
CA ASN A 39 -1.63 -8.63 -13.75
C ASN A 39 -0.96 -7.93 -14.93
N GLY A 40 0.16 -7.25 -14.68
CA GLY A 40 0.87 -6.48 -15.70
C GLY A 40 0.27 -5.11 -16.04
N SER A 41 -0.80 -4.65 -15.38
CA SER A 41 -1.39 -3.33 -15.66
C SER A 41 -0.58 -2.14 -15.16
N GLY A 42 0.45 -2.36 -14.33
CA GLY A 42 1.31 -1.30 -13.78
C GLY A 42 1.04 -0.94 -12.31
N LYS A 43 0.23 -1.70 -11.57
CA LYS A 43 -0.11 -1.40 -10.15
C LYS A 43 1.11 -1.33 -9.24
N THR A 44 1.95 -2.38 -9.26
CA THR A 44 3.23 -2.41 -8.55
C THR A 44 4.15 -1.29 -9.00
N SER A 45 4.18 -1.01 -10.31
CA SER A 45 4.99 0.09 -10.87
C SER A 45 4.53 1.46 -10.36
N LEU A 46 3.23 1.67 -10.18
CA LEU A 46 2.71 2.90 -9.60
C LEU A 46 3.16 3.08 -8.14
N ILE A 47 2.98 2.05 -7.32
CA ILE A 47 3.46 2.05 -5.92
C ILE A 47 4.97 2.30 -5.88
N SER A 48 5.74 1.58 -6.69
CA SER A 48 7.19 1.67 -6.74
C SER A 48 7.68 3.07 -7.17
N ALA A 49 7.03 3.66 -8.18
CA ALA A 49 7.35 5.02 -8.63
C ALA A 49 7.02 6.08 -7.55
N ILE A 50 5.89 5.94 -6.84
CA ILE A 50 5.53 6.84 -5.74
C ILE A 50 6.50 6.69 -4.57
N ALA A 51 6.93 5.47 -4.27
CA ALA A 51 7.91 5.18 -3.22
C ALA A 51 9.33 5.61 -3.58
N GLY A 52 9.63 5.85 -4.86
CA GLY A 52 10.98 6.17 -5.35
C GLY A 52 11.90 4.98 -5.44
N LEU A 53 11.35 3.77 -5.61
CA LEU A 53 12.15 2.55 -5.75
C LEU A 53 12.99 2.59 -7.04
N PRO A 54 14.22 2.04 -7.02
CA PRO A 54 15.10 2.06 -8.17
C PRO A 54 14.52 1.29 -9.37
N GLY A 55 14.93 1.69 -10.58
CA GLY A 55 14.48 1.08 -11.84
C GLY A 55 13.25 1.75 -12.46
N TYR A 56 12.43 2.43 -11.69
CA TYR A 56 11.24 3.15 -12.17
C TYR A 56 11.59 4.61 -12.48
N ARG A 57 11.69 4.94 -13.78
CA ARG A 57 12.05 6.27 -14.26
C ARG A 57 10.79 7.10 -14.51
N ILE A 58 10.62 8.18 -13.75
CA ILE A 58 9.57 9.16 -14.01
C ILE A 58 10.00 10.02 -15.19
N VAL A 59 9.30 9.92 -16.33
CA VAL A 59 9.60 10.66 -17.57
C VAL A 59 8.90 12.00 -17.61
N SER A 60 7.70 12.06 -17.03
CA SER A 60 6.96 13.32 -16.88
C SER A 60 5.91 13.20 -15.76
N GLY A 61 5.32 14.32 -15.39
CA GLY A 61 4.38 14.41 -14.29
C GLY A 61 5.05 14.77 -12.97
N ARG A 62 4.25 14.79 -11.90
CA ARG A 62 4.72 15.15 -10.56
C ARG A 62 4.07 14.29 -9.50
N ILE A 63 4.81 14.08 -8.41
CA ILE A 63 4.33 13.48 -7.18
C ILE A 63 4.50 14.52 -6.08
N ILE A 64 3.38 14.96 -5.51
CA ILE A 64 3.34 15.99 -4.47
C ILE A 64 2.89 15.29 -3.17
N PHE A 65 3.66 15.44 -2.11
CA PHE A 65 3.35 14.88 -0.80
C PHE A 65 3.38 15.98 0.26
N MET A 66 2.25 16.18 0.94
CA MET A 66 2.07 17.26 1.93
C MET A 66 2.41 18.65 1.38
N GLY A 67 2.10 18.89 0.10
CA GLY A 67 2.38 20.16 -0.59
C GLY A 67 3.81 20.27 -1.15
N GLU A 68 4.69 19.33 -0.88
CA GLU A 68 6.07 19.32 -1.39
C GLU A 68 6.19 18.42 -2.62
N ASP A 69 6.87 18.89 -3.67
CA ASP A 69 7.22 18.07 -4.85
C ASP A 69 8.35 17.11 -4.49
N ILE A 70 8.01 15.79 -4.45
CA ILE A 70 8.93 14.73 -4.10
C ILE A 70 9.40 13.93 -5.32
N THR A 71 9.09 14.37 -6.53
CA THR A 71 9.32 13.62 -7.77
C THR A 71 10.79 13.20 -7.93
N GLY A 72 11.73 14.09 -7.57
CA GLY A 72 13.18 13.83 -7.66
C GLY A 72 13.81 13.28 -6.38
N LYS A 73 13.05 13.06 -5.30
CA LYS A 73 13.59 12.57 -4.03
C LYS A 73 13.88 11.06 -4.08
N SER A 74 14.92 10.65 -3.36
CA SER A 74 15.27 9.23 -3.20
C SER A 74 14.24 8.47 -2.36
N VAL A 75 14.31 7.13 -2.38
CA VAL A 75 13.44 6.28 -1.56
C VAL A 75 13.61 6.56 -0.06
N GLU A 76 14.84 6.79 0.38
CA GLU A 76 15.15 7.11 1.79
C GLU A 76 14.54 8.44 2.21
N GLU A 77 14.63 9.47 1.36
CA GLU A 77 14.02 10.78 1.63
C GLU A 77 12.50 10.68 1.72
N ARG A 78 11.87 9.94 0.80
CA ARG A 78 10.41 9.73 0.80
C ARG A 78 9.96 8.91 2.00
N ALA A 79 10.72 7.88 2.40
CA ALA A 79 10.45 7.10 3.61
C ALA A 79 10.53 7.98 4.88
N ARG A 80 11.54 8.86 5.00
CA ARG A 80 11.68 9.81 6.12
C ARG A 80 10.55 10.84 6.16
N LEU A 81 9.97 11.21 5.03
CA LEU A 81 8.78 12.07 4.98
C LEU A 81 7.52 11.36 5.49
N GLY A 82 7.51 10.01 5.49
CA GLY A 82 6.41 9.21 6.00
C GLY A 82 5.68 8.39 4.93
N ILE A 83 6.34 8.04 3.82
CA ILE A 83 5.80 7.10 2.82
C ILE A 83 6.25 5.69 3.21
N GLY A 84 5.31 4.83 3.59
CA GLY A 84 5.55 3.43 3.90
C GLY A 84 5.08 2.50 2.78
N VAL A 85 5.81 1.42 2.52
CA VAL A 85 5.49 0.45 1.47
C VAL A 85 5.33 -0.95 2.05
N GLY A 86 4.21 -1.61 1.74
CA GLY A 86 4.03 -3.04 1.91
C GLY A 86 4.18 -3.74 0.57
N PHE A 87 5.09 -4.69 0.48
CA PHE A 87 5.44 -5.38 -0.75
C PHE A 87 4.51 -6.56 -1.03
N GLN A 88 4.30 -6.90 -2.28
CA GLN A 88 3.54 -8.10 -2.67
C GLN A 88 4.13 -9.36 -2.03
N THR A 89 5.45 -9.50 -2.07
CA THR A 89 6.18 -10.60 -1.41
C THR A 89 7.24 -9.99 -0.50
N PRO A 90 7.00 -9.92 0.82
CA PRO A 90 8.01 -9.43 1.77
C PRO A 90 9.26 -10.31 1.73
N PRO A 91 10.46 -9.71 1.60
CA PRO A 91 11.71 -10.47 1.48
C PRO A 91 12.06 -11.22 2.77
N GLU A 92 12.80 -12.31 2.62
CA GLU A 92 13.49 -12.97 3.73
C GLU A 92 14.79 -12.24 4.02
N VAL A 93 15.07 -11.98 5.30
CA VAL A 93 16.29 -11.30 5.74
C VAL A 93 17.04 -12.20 6.71
N THR A 94 18.03 -12.93 6.19
CA THR A 94 18.88 -13.79 7.00
C THR A 94 19.83 -12.98 7.88
N GLY A 95 20.09 -13.49 9.09
CA GLY A 95 20.98 -12.85 10.06
C GLY A 95 20.33 -11.71 10.86
N VAL A 96 19.09 -11.33 10.58
CA VAL A 96 18.34 -10.29 11.32
C VAL A 96 17.11 -10.91 11.97
N LYS A 97 16.99 -10.81 13.29
CA LYS A 97 15.81 -11.29 14.01
C LYS A 97 14.65 -10.29 13.89
N LEU A 98 13.42 -10.82 13.91
CA LEU A 98 12.23 -9.98 13.87
C LEU A 98 12.18 -8.96 15.00
N VAL A 99 12.59 -9.34 16.22
CA VAL A 99 12.65 -8.44 17.38
C VAL A 99 13.55 -7.23 17.12
N ASP A 100 14.71 -7.44 16.50
CA ASP A 100 15.68 -6.38 16.24
C ASP A 100 15.15 -5.41 15.18
N LEU A 101 14.52 -5.95 14.12
CA LEU A 101 13.89 -5.13 13.10
C LEU A 101 12.70 -4.32 13.65
N LEU A 102 11.86 -4.91 14.49
CA LEU A 102 10.73 -4.19 15.12
C LEU A 102 11.22 -3.07 16.05
N LYS A 103 12.29 -3.31 16.83
CA LYS A 103 12.93 -2.25 17.64
C LYS A 103 13.47 -1.13 16.77
N LEU A 104 14.12 -1.46 15.65
CA LEU A 104 14.63 -0.48 14.70
C LEU A 104 13.48 0.37 14.11
N CYS A 105 12.36 -0.23 13.73
CA CYS A 105 11.17 0.48 13.24
C CYS A 105 10.63 1.48 14.28
N LEU A 106 10.77 1.19 15.55
CA LEU A 106 10.37 2.06 16.67
C LEU A 106 11.43 3.11 17.03
N GLY A 107 12.63 3.07 16.42
CA GLY A 107 13.77 3.91 16.81
C GLY A 107 14.40 3.52 18.15
N LYS A 108 14.24 2.26 18.59
CA LYS A 108 14.75 1.70 19.82
C LYS A 108 16.12 1.05 19.63
N GLY A 109 16.95 1.09 20.67
CA GLY A 109 18.19 0.32 20.73
C GLY A 109 17.94 -1.17 20.99
N SER A 110 19.00 -1.99 20.85
CA SER A 110 18.92 -3.44 21.06
C SER A 110 18.49 -3.83 22.46
N GLU A 111 18.93 -3.05 23.48
CA GLU A 111 18.66 -3.29 24.90
C GLU A 111 17.31 -2.72 25.37
N ASP A 112 16.65 -1.88 24.54
CA ASP A 112 15.37 -1.29 24.92
C ASP A 112 14.27 -2.34 24.95
N GLU A 113 13.37 -2.25 25.89
CA GLU A 113 12.20 -3.11 25.98
C GLU A 113 11.01 -2.54 25.18
N PHE A 114 10.13 -3.42 24.75
CA PHE A 114 8.84 -3.00 24.19
C PHE A 114 7.93 -2.49 25.31
N SER A 115 7.20 -1.43 25.04
CA SER A 115 6.14 -0.95 25.93
C SER A 115 4.98 -1.95 25.99
N ALA A 116 4.12 -1.83 26.99
CA ALA A 116 2.95 -2.68 27.14
C ALA A 116 1.98 -2.57 25.94
N GLU A 117 1.95 -1.42 25.25
CA GLU A 117 1.13 -1.21 24.04
C GLU A 117 1.74 -1.93 22.83
N GLU A 118 3.06 -1.82 22.65
CA GLU A 118 3.79 -2.51 21.60
C GLU A 118 3.70 -4.03 21.74
N ILE A 119 3.83 -4.55 22.98
CA ILE A 119 3.64 -5.97 23.28
C ILE A 119 2.23 -6.43 22.90
N ARG A 120 1.19 -5.70 23.31
CA ARG A 120 -0.20 -6.02 22.95
C ARG A 120 -0.41 -6.03 21.44
N LEU A 121 0.23 -5.14 20.69
CA LEU A 121 0.13 -5.13 19.24
C LEU A 121 0.84 -6.33 18.60
N ILE A 122 2.04 -6.69 19.09
CA ILE A 122 2.77 -7.90 18.68
C ILE A 122 1.91 -9.16 18.94
N GLU A 123 1.26 -9.23 20.11
CA GLU A 123 0.34 -10.31 20.49
C GLU A 123 -0.88 -10.37 19.58
N HIS A 124 -1.48 -9.23 19.30
CA HIS A 124 -2.64 -9.15 18.40
C HIS A 124 -2.30 -9.65 16.99
N PHE A 125 -1.09 -9.33 16.49
CA PHE A 125 -0.57 -9.88 15.24
C PHE A 125 -0.12 -11.35 15.33
N ARG A 126 -0.14 -11.96 16.54
CA ARG A 126 0.27 -13.37 16.81
C ARG A 126 1.72 -13.62 16.38
N LEU A 127 2.61 -12.71 16.72
CA LEU A 127 4.02 -12.76 16.32
C LEU A 127 4.98 -12.99 17.49
N GLN A 128 4.48 -13.24 18.72
CA GLN A 128 5.31 -13.48 19.89
C GLN A 128 6.33 -14.63 19.70
N GLY A 129 5.85 -15.76 19.12
CA GLY A 129 6.67 -16.93 18.84
C GLY A 129 7.69 -16.76 17.72
N PHE A 130 7.63 -15.61 17.00
CA PHE A 130 8.49 -15.31 15.85
C PHE A 130 9.58 -14.29 16.16
N LEU A 131 9.54 -13.63 17.30
CA LEU A 131 10.43 -12.53 17.64
C LEU A 131 11.91 -12.90 17.54
N ASN A 132 12.29 -14.11 17.98
CA ASN A 132 13.66 -14.59 17.95
C ASN A 132 14.04 -15.32 16.63
N ARG A 133 13.15 -15.36 15.66
CA ARG A 133 13.40 -15.95 14.34
C ARG A 133 13.90 -14.88 13.37
N GLU A 134 14.65 -15.29 12.38
CA GLU A 134 15.05 -14.41 11.27
C GLU A 134 13.83 -13.92 10.48
N VAL A 135 13.89 -12.68 10.05
CA VAL A 135 12.75 -11.99 9.40
C VAL A 135 12.28 -12.77 8.19
N ASN A 136 11.02 -13.20 8.22
CA ASN A 136 10.32 -13.92 7.15
C ASN A 136 10.89 -15.30 6.77
N VAL A 137 11.99 -15.75 7.36
CA VAL A 137 12.60 -17.05 7.04
C VAL A 137 11.71 -18.17 7.56
N GLY A 138 11.14 -18.95 6.62
CA GLY A 138 10.23 -20.05 6.93
C GLY A 138 8.88 -19.62 7.53
N PHE A 139 8.48 -18.35 7.34
CA PHE A 139 7.13 -17.88 7.69
C PHE A 139 6.14 -18.30 6.59
N SER A 140 4.92 -18.61 6.97
CA SER A 140 3.79 -18.75 6.04
C SER A 140 3.46 -17.41 5.39
N GLY A 141 2.68 -17.40 4.30
CA GLY A 141 2.24 -16.17 3.64
C GLY A 141 1.54 -15.19 4.59
N GLY A 142 0.62 -15.69 5.41
CA GLY A 142 -0.09 -14.88 6.41
C GLY A 142 0.84 -14.33 7.50
N GLU A 143 1.80 -15.11 7.98
CA GLU A 143 2.78 -14.67 8.98
C GLU A 143 3.70 -13.58 8.44
N ARG A 144 4.17 -13.72 7.18
CA ARG A 144 4.98 -12.69 6.51
C ARG A 144 4.22 -11.37 6.38
N LYS A 145 2.98 -11.44 5.92
CA LYS A 145 2.14 -10.24 5.77
C LYS A 145 1.81 -9.59 7.12
N ARG A 146 1.52 -10.37 8.15
CA ARG A 146 1.33 -9.84 9.51
C ARG A 146 2.59 -9.17 10.03
N ALA A 147 3.77 -9.77 9.86
CA ALA A 147 5.04 -9.19 10.25
C ALA A 147 5.34 -7.88 9.49
N GLU A 148 5.07 -7.82 8.18
CA GLU A 148 5.24 -6.63 7.36
C GLU A 148 4.33 -5.47 7.81
N ILE A 149 3.03 -5.75 8.00
CA ILE A 149 2.11 -4.69 8.44
C ILE A 149 2.44 -4.19 9.84
N LEU A 150 2.85 -5.07 10.77
CA LEU A 150 3.30 -4.66 12.08
C LEU A 150 4.53 -3.72 12.00
N GLN A 151 5.51 -4.04 11.15
CA GLN A 151 6.66 -3.17 10.89
C GLN A 151 6.23 -1.80 10.39
N LEU A 152 5.31 -1.76 9.41
CA LEU A 152 4.76 -0.50 8.88
C LEU A 152 4.06 0.31 9.98
N LEU A 153 3.24 -0.31 10.82
CA LEU A 153 2.55 0.38 11.91
C LEU A 153 3.54 0.97 12.92
N PHE A 154 4.65 0.27 13.19
CA PHE A 154 5.71 0.77 14.08
C PHE A 154 6.50 1.93 13.47
N LEU A 155 6.66 1.98 12.14
CA LEU A 155 7.25 3.12 11.42
C LEU A 155 6.35 4.35 11.40
N LYS A 156 5.07 4.22 11.74
CA LYS A 156 4.08 5.29 11.78
C LYS A 156 4.02 6.13 10.49
N PRO A 157 3.83 5.52 9.30
CA PRO A 157 3.80 6.24 8.04
C PRO A 157 2.58 7.16 7.95
N LYS A 158 2.72 8.26 7.22
CA LYS A 158 1.61 9.16 6.88
C LYS A 158 0.80 8.65 5.69
N VAL A 159 1.45 7.93 4.79
CA VAL A 159 0.82 7.21 3.67
C VAL A 159 1.35 5.78 3.63
N MET A 160 0.44 4.82 3.53
CA MET A 160 0.73 3.40 3.32
C MET A 160 0.44 3.04 1.86
N LEU A 161 1.45 2.56 1.14
CA LEU A 161 1.33 2.03 -0.21
C LEU A 161 1.40 0.49 -0.10
N LEU A 162 0.27 -0.18 -0.24
CA LEU A 162 0.15 -1.61 0.05
C LEU A 162 -0.08 -2.41 -1.23
N ASP A 163 0.88 -3.23 -1.62
CA ASP A 163 0.80 -4.08 -2.81
C ASP A 163 0.32 -5.49 -2.42
N GLU A 164 -0.93 -5.78 -2.77
CA GLU A 164 -1.62 -7.05 -2.53
C GLU A 164 -1.48 -7.56 -1.07
N PRO A 165 -1.89 -6.78 -0.06
CA PRO A 165 -1.78 -7.18 1.34
C PRO A 165 -2.65 -8.41 1.69
N ASP A 166 -3.59 -8.78 0.82
CA ASP A 166 -4.52 -9.90 0.91
C ASP A 166 -4.09 -11.13 0.10
N SER A 167 -2.97 -11.08 -0.62
CA SER A 167 -2.51 -12.19 -1.44
C SER A 167 -1.82 -13.28 -0.61
N GLY A 168 -2.27 -14.53 -0.77
CA GLY A 168 -1.69 -15.67 -0.04
C GLY A 168 -1.94 -15.66 1.47
N VAL A 169 -2.94 -14.90 1.93
CA VAL A 169 -3.30 -14.71 3.32
C VAL A 169 -4.60 -15.47 3.63
N ASP A 170 -4.65 -16.17 4.76
CA ASP A 170 -5.87 -16.78 5.26
C ASP A 170 -6.85 -15.72 5.81
N VAL A 171 -8.13 -16.09 5.93
CA VAL A 171 -9.20 -15.18 6.36
C VAL A 171 -8.93 -14.53 7.72
N GLU A 172 -8.34 -15.28 8.65
CA GLU A 172 -8.06 -14.79 10.00
C GLU A 172 -6.91 -13.77 10.00
N SER A 173 -5.84 -14.05 9.28
CA SER A 173 -4.73 -13.11 9.07
C SER A 173 -5.20 -11.85 8.33
N LEU A 174 -6.05 -12.00 7.30
CA LEU A 174 -6.62 -10.87 6.58
C LEU A 174 -7.45 -9.95 7.49
N LYS A 175 -8.26 -10.54 8.36
CA LYS A 175 -9.06 -9.77 9.34
C LYS A 175 -8.18 -8.96 10.29
N ILE A 176 -7.09 -9.54 10.79
CA ILE A 176 -6.13 -8.84 11.65
C ILE A 176 -5.48 -7.69 10.89
N ILE A 177 -4.90 -7.98 9.73
CA ILE A 177 -4.19 -7.01 8.87
C ILE A 177 -5.10 -5.83 8.51
N ALA A 178 -6.23 -6.11 7.91
CA ALA A 178 -7.16 -5.09 7.42
C ALA A 178 -7.77 -4.28 8.57
N GLY A 179 -8.11 -4.95 9.69
CA GLY A 179 -8.62 -4.28 10.89
C GLY A 179 -7.61 -3.31 11.51
N GLU A 180 -6.32 -3.67 11.57
CA GLU A 180 -5.29 -2.80 12.10
C GLU A 180 -4.94 -1.65 11.15
N ILE A 181 -4.92 -1.88 9.83
CA ILE A 181 -4.80 -0.81 8.84
C ILE A 181 -5.93 0.21 9.02
N GLN A 182 -7.19 -0.26 9.11
CA GLN A 182 -8.35 0.61 9.30
C GLN A 182 -8.24 1.42 10.60
N ARG A 183 -7.90 0.77 11.71
CA ARG A 183 -7.74 1.42 13.02
C ARG A 183 -6.62 2.46 12.99
N TYR A 184 -5.50 2.13 12.38
CA TYR A 184 -4.39 3.05 12.23
C TYR A 184 -4.77 4.30 11.44
N ILE A 185 -5.42 4.14 10.29
CA ILE A 185 -5.90 5.26 9.46
C ILE A 185 -6.86 6.17 10.25
N GLU A 186 -7.83 5.57 10.96
CA GLU A 186 -8.82 6.32 11.75
C GLU A 186 -8.17 7.09 12.92
N SER A 187 -7.13 6.54 13.55
CA SER A 187 -6.52 7.13 14.75
C SER A 187 -5.40 8.13 14.45
N SER A 188 -4.63 7.92 13.37
CA SER A 188 -3.43 8.72 13.08
C SER A 188 -3.66 9.84 12.06
N GLY A 189 -4.75 9.79 11.30
CA GLY A 189 -4.96 10.68 10.15
C GLY A 189 -4.14 10.32 8.93
N ALA A 190 -3.42 9.20 8.96
CA ALA A 190 -2.71 8.64 7.81
C ALA A 190 -3.69 8.23 6.70
N SER A 191 -3.16 7.82 5.55
CA SER A 191 -3.97 7.34 4.43
C SER A 191 -3.34 6.10 3.80
N ALA A 192 -4.12 5.35 3.02
CA ALA A 192 -3.60 4.17 2.34
C ALA A 192 -4.07 4.09 0.89
N LEU A 193 -3.14 3.69 0.00
CA LEU A 193 -3.44 3.15 -1.31
C LEU A 193 -3.25 1.64 -1.27
N VAL A 194 -4.33 0.89 -1.38
CA VAL A 194 -4.32 -0.57 -1.35
C VAL A 194 -4.49 -1.09 -2.77
N VAL A 195 -3.49 -1.78 -3.26
CA VAL A 195 -3.56 -2.49 -4.55
C VAL A 195 -4.04 -3.91 -4.28
N THR A 196 -5.06 -4.35 -4.99
CA THR A 196 -5.53 -5.74 -4.93
C THR A 196 -6.19 -6.16 -6.23
N HIS A 197 -6.19 -7.45 -6.51
CA HIS A 197 -7.00 -8.09 -7.55
C HIS A 197 -8.19 -8.87 -6.95
N LYS A 198 -8.29 -8.91 -5.61
CA LYS A 198 -9.36 -9.54 -4.85
C LYS A 198 -10.19 -8.48 -4.13
N GLY A 199 -11.42 -8.79 -3.79
CA GLY A 199 -12.28 -7.88 -3.06
C GLY A 199 -12.43 -8.19 -1.58
N ASP A 200 -11.80 -9.26 -1.10
CA ASP A 200 -11.99 -9.78 0.26
C ASP A 200 -11.61 -8.76 1.33
N ILE A 201 -10.59 -7.97 1.08
CA ILE A 201 -10.15 -6.90 2.00
C ILE A 201 -11.23 -5.82 2.20
N LEU A 202 -12.13 -5.59 1.21
CA LEU A 202 -13.20 -4.60 1.28
C LEU A 202 -14.25 -4.89 2.35
N ASP A 203 -14.28 -6.09 2.89
CA ASP A 203 -15.18 -6.44 3.98
C ASP A 203 -14.65 -5.97 5.34
N TYR A 204 -13.38 -5.60 5.41
CA TYR A 204 -12.69 -5.22 6.65
C TYR A 204 -12.18 -3.78 6.68
N ILE A 205 -12.10 -3.11 5.51
CA ILE A 205 -11.69 -1.70 5.40
C ILE A 205 -12.81 -0.82 4.84
N LYS A 206 -12.86 0.44 5.29
CA LYS A 206 -13.78 1.47 4.79
C LYS A 206 -13.10 2.27 3.69
N ALA A 207 -12.90 1.65 2.53
CA ALA A 207 -12.32 2.35 1.41
C ALA A 207 -13.30 3.37 0.82
N LYS A 208 -12.79 4.58 0.54
CA LYS A 208 -13.60 5.69 0.04
C LYS A 208 -13.80 5.60 -1.47
N TYR A 209 -12.72 5.32 -2.20
CA TYR A 209 -12.74 5.22 -3.66
C TYR A 209 -12.08 3.93 -4.13
N GLY A 210 -12.67 3.34 -5.17
CA GLY A 210 -12.10 2.29 -5.97
C GLY A 210 -11.75 2.81 -7.35
N CYS A 211 -10.58 2.46 -7.87
CA CYS A 211 -10.15 2.80 -9.22
C CYS A 211 -9.57 1.58 -9.93
N VAL A 212 -9.50 1.65 -11.25
CA VAL A 212 -8.99 0.58 -12.10
C VAL A 212 -7.78 1.09 -12.88
N LEU A 213 -6.65 0.40 -12.75
CA LEU A 213 -5.50 0.61 -13.62
C LEU A 213 -5.53 -0.42 -14.74
N LEU A 214 -5.62 0.03 -15.97
CA LEU A 214 -5.63 -0.81 -17.17
C LEU A 214 -4.72 -0.21 -18.24
N ASN A 215 -3.81 -1.03 -18.77
CA ASN A 215 -2.86 -0.60 -19.81
C ASN A 215 -2.12 0.70 -19.44
N GLY A 216 -1.68 0.82 -18.19
CA GLY A 216 -0.94 1.98 -17.69
C GLY A 216 -1.77 3.25 -17.47
N LYS A 217 -3.09 3.20 -17.64
CA LYS A 217 -4.02 4.32 -17.45
C LYS A 217 -4.98 4.07 -16.29
N LEU A 218 -5.33 5.15 -15.58
CA LEU A 218 -6.21 5.09 -14.43
C LEU A 218 -7.64 5.47 -14.81
N TYR A 219 -8.60 4.65 -14.37
CA TYR A 219 -10.02 4.81 -14.64
C TYR A 219 -10.84 4.64 -13.36
N CYS A 220 -12.08 5.13 -13.37
CA CYS A 220 -13.11 4.96 -12.34
C CYS A 220 -12.65 5.39 -10.94
N PHE A 221 -13.35 6.34 -10.38
CA PHE A 221 -13.17 6.75 -9.00
C PHE A 221 -14.56 6.78 -8.33
N THR A 222 -15.03 5.61 -7.92
CA THR A 222 -16.36 5.47 -7.33
C THR A 222 -16.31 4.48 -6.16
N ASN A 223 -17.46 4.06 -5.67
CA ASN A 223 -17.55 3.08 -4.58
C ASN A 223 -16.77 1.80 -4.89
N PRO A 224 -15.79 1.40 -4.05
CA PRO A 224 -14.91 0.26 -4.33
C PRO A 224 -15.66 -1.08 -4.50
N LYS A 225 -16.73 -1.31 -3.71
CA LYS A 225 -17.55 -2.54 -3.83
C LYS A 225 -18.25 -2.59 -5.17
N ARG A 226 -18.80 -1.46 -5.64
CA ARG A 226 -19.40 -1.37 -6.98
C ARG A 226 -18.38 -1.65 -8.09
N VAL A 227 -17.20 -1.04 -8.00
CA VAL A 227 -16.10 -1.29 -8.97
C VAL A 227 -15.77 -2.79 -9.02
N TYR A 228 -15.64 -3.42 -7.85
CA TYR A 228 -15.32 -4.85 -7.77
C TYR A 228 -16.44 -5.74 -8.32
N GLU A 229 -17.71 -5.42 -8.05
CA GLU A 229 -18.87 -6.13 -8.61
C GLU A 229 -18.93 -6.00 -10.13
N ASP A 230 -18.69 -4.80 -10.68
CA ASP A 230 -18.64 -4.57 -12.12
C ASP A 230 -17.48 -5.32 -12.78
N ILE A 231 -16.31 -5.38 -12.14
CA ILE A 231 -15.18 -6.20 -12.60
C ILE A 231 -15.56 -7.70 -12.64
N LYS A 232 -16.23 -8.20 -11.59
CA LYS A 232 -16.69 -9.60 -11.55
C LYS A 232 -17.69 -9.94 -12.67
N ARG A 233 -18.60 -8.99 -12.96
CA ARG A 233 -19.67 -9.20 -13.94
C ARG A 233 -19.19 -9.04 -15.39
N GLU A 234 -18.38 -8.02 -15.67
CA GLU A 234 -18.07 -7.56 -17.02
C GLU A 234 -16.57 -7.57 -17.36
N GLY A 235 -15.74 -7.96 -16.39
CA GLY A 235 -14.29 -7.83 -16.52
C GLY A 235 -13.80 -6.39 -16.42
N TYR A 236 -12.49 -6.20 -16.45
CA TYR A 236 -11.86 -4.87 -16.33
C TYR A 236 -12.24 -3.94 -17.47
N GLU A 237 -12.29 -4.43 -18.72
CA GLU A 237 -12.67 -3.64 -19.90
C GLU A 237 -14.14 -3.22 -19.86
N GLY A 238 -15.01 -4.07 -19.33
CA GLY A 238 -16.44 -3.75 -19.17
C GLY A 238 -16.63 -2.66 -18.12
N CYS A 239 -15.94 -2.75 -16.99
CA CYS A 239 -16.02 -1.78 -15.91
C CYS A 239 -15.64 -0.35 -16.37
N ILE A 240 -14.60 -0.17 -17.19
CA ILE A 240 -14.16 1.15 -17.66
C ILE A 240 -15.10 1.79 -18.69
N LYS A 241 -15.97 1.01 -19.37
CA LYS A 241 -16.94 1.56 -20.32
C LYS A 241 -17.98 2.49 -19.66
N CYS A 242 -18.21 2.37 -18.35
CA CYS A 242 -19.07 3.28 -17.60
C CYS A 242 -18.55 4.71 -17.63
N GLN A 243 -17.24 4.93 -17.54
CA GLN A 243 -16.63 6.27 -17.61
C GLN A 243 -16.70 6.91 -18.99
N MET A 244 -16.68 6.11 -20.05
CA MET A 244 -16.85 6.61 -21.43
C MET A 244 -18.25 7.14 -21.69
N LYS A 245 -19.23 6.87 -20.81
CA LYS A 245 -20.61 7.34 -20.89
C LYS A 245 -20.89 8.62 -20.10
N GLY A 246 -19.90 9.27 -19.52
CA GLY A 246 -20.03 10.65 -19.03
C GLY A 246 -20.37 10.80 -17.54
N GLU A 247 -20.17 9.82 -16.69
CA GLU A 247 -20.35 9.97 -15.25
C GLU A 247 -19.03 10.30 -14.54
N GLU A 248 -18.98 11.57 -14.08
CA GLU A 248 -18.03 12.23 -13.17
C GLU A 248 -16.53 12.05 -13.39
N LYS A 249 -15.97 13.14 -13.94
CA LYS A 249 -14.56 13.52 -13.75
C LYS A 249 -14.42 14.20 -12.37
N TRP A 250 -13.27 14.03 -11.75
CA TRP A 250 -12.79 14.76 -10.55
C TRP A 250 -13.03 16.26 -10.60
#